data_4a8b5f6fc3ca063f4dacec546091da42
#
_entry.id   4a8b5f6fc3ca063f4dacec546091da42
#
_cell.length_a   1.000
_cell.length_b   1.000
_cell.length_c   1.000
_cell.angle_alpha   90.00
_cell.angle_beta   90.00
_cell.angle_gamma   90.00
#
_symmetry.space_group_name_H-M   'P 1'
#
loop_
_entity.id
_entity.type
_entity.pdbx_description
1 polymer ?
#
loop_
_entity_poly.entity_id
_entity_poly.type
_entity_poly.pdbx_seq_one_letter_code
_entity_poly.pdbx_strand_id
1 'polypeptide(L)'
;MQTAPFKRKGIERRKRGMFTRMMVQGILIVIYTLEFAGLLVAALPKYKKKYYVPVKMMCSVSFVVIAAIFAYVSGHTRYFFMLLVPLLFCAAGDLYMGFYQIASKKKHMLIGMILFLLAHMGFLISFFRIDATVTWWNIFLPIVAVIVFFAVKKLSHLHMGRLTIPASIYCVFLSLMLSKSTQYMVLYPGLASGWLGLGGMLFFTSDFTIIFLYFYKFRKAENRRKIHCINLATYYFGILAFDISILYFAGM
;
A
#
# COMPACT_ATOMS: atom_id res chain seq x y z
N MET A 1 52.07 -12.42 -6.59
CA MET A 1 51.52 -11.17 -6.00
C MET A 1 50.73 -10.40 -7.02
N GLN A 2 49.53 -10.89 -7.44
CA GLN A 2 48.66 -10.29 -8.49
C GLN A 2 47.17 -10.47 -8.17
N THR A 3 46.69 -9.90 -7.04
CA THR A 3 45.25 -9.99 -6.69
C THR A 3 44.56 -8.63 -6.50
N ALA A 4 45.30 -7.52 -6.63
CA ALA A 4 44.78 -6.17 -6.37
C ALA A 4 43.81 -5.60 -7.44
N PRO A 5 43.99 -5.79 -8.77
CA PRO A 5 43.12 -5.13 -9.77
C PRO A 5 41.73 -5.74 -9.88
N PHE A 6 41.59 -7.04 -9.58
CA PHE A 6 40.29 -7.74 -9.67
C PHE A 6 39.34 -7.33 -8.53
N LYS A 7 39.83 -7.19 -7.30
CA LYS A 7 39.05 -6.67 -6.14
C LYS A 7 38.59 -5.23 -6.35
N ARG A 8 39.43 -4.36 -6.93
CA ARG A 8 39.10 -2.95 -7.19
C ARG A 8 37.94 -2.80 -8.21
N LYS A 9 37.96 -3.55 -9.31
CA LYS A 9 36.89 -3.55 -10.33
C LYS A 9 35.56 -4.05 -9.76
N GLY A 10 35.58 -5.03 -8.86
CA GLY A 10 34.37 -5.53 -8.19
C GLY A 10 33.73 -4.49 -7.25
N ILE A 11 34.56 -3.76 -6.48
CA ILE A 11 34.11 -2.68 -5.59
C ILE A 11 33.52 -1.50 -6.41
N GLU A 12 34.15 -1.12 -7.51
CA GLU A 12 33.66 -0.04 -8.37
C GLU A 12 32.33 -0.39 -9.03
N ARG A 13 32.15 -1.63 -9.53
CA ARG A 13 30.87 -2.12 -10.05
C ARG A 13 29.76 -2.09 -8.99
N ARG A 14 30.06 -2.50 -7.76
CA ARG A 14 29.10 -2.46 -6.65
C ARG A 14 28.70 -1.03 -6.28
N LYS A 15 29.66 -0.11 -6.20
CA LYS A 15 29.38 1.32 -5.94
C LYS A 15 28.55 1.94 -7.05
N ARG A 16 28.89 1.67 -8.33
CA ARG A 16 28.13 2.18 -9.48
C ARG A 16 26.68 1.64 -9.49
N GLY A 17 26.47 0.35 -9.22
CA GLY A 17 25.14 -0.23 -9.12
C GLY A 17 24.31 0.36 -7.97
N MET A 18 24.91 0.60 -6.82
CA MET A 18 24.25 1.26 -5.69
C MET A 18 23.87 2.70 -6.02
N PHE A 19 24.75 3.46 -6.64
CA PHE A 19 24.50 4.84 -7.05
C PHE A 19 23.34 4.92 -8.07
N THR A 20 23.33 4.04 -9.07
CA THR A 20 22.24 3.96 -10.06
C THR A 20 20.89 3.67 -9.38
N ARG A 21 20.84 2.71 -8.43
CA ARG A 21 19.61 2.42 -7.68
C ARG A 21 19.11 3.63 -6.90
N MET A 22 19.99 4.33 -6.20
CA MET A 22 19.61 5.53 -5.42
C MET A 22 19.13 6.67 -6.33
N MET A 23 19.77 6.88 -7.47
CA MET A 23 19.32 7.90 -8.47
C MET A 23 17.93 7.55 -9.01
N VAL A 24 17.73 6.32 -9.49
CA VAL A 24 16.45 5.88 -10.06
C VAL A 24 15.35 5.98 -8.97
N GLN A 25 15.62 5.52 -7.77
CA GLN A 25 14.70 5.66 -6.64
C GLN A 25 14.33 7.12 -6.39
N GLY A 26 15.32 8.01 -6.29
CA GLY A 26 15.08 9.44 -6.02
C GLY A 26 14.21 10.09 -7.09
N ILE A 27 14.52 9.87 -8.37
CA ILE A 27 13.77 10.42 -9.51
C ILE A 27 12.32 9.92 -9.49
N LEU A 28 12.10 8.61 -9.31
CA LEU A 28 10.77 8.02 -9.33
C LEU A 28 9.93 8.47 -8.11
N ILE A 29 10.53 8.61 -6.93
CA ILE A 29 9.84 9.16 -5.75
C ILE A 29 9.40 10.61 -6.02
N VAL A 30 10.26 11.44 -6.63
CA VAL A 30 9.89 12.83 -6.95
C VAL A 30 8.74 12.87 -7.95
N ILE A 31 8.81 12.11 -9.05
CA ILE A 31 7.73 12.04 -10.05
C ILE A 31 6.43 11.59 -9.39
N TYR A 32 6.46 10.50 -8.63
CA TYR A 32 5.27 9.97 -7.96
C TYR A 32 4.68 10.95 -6.92
N THR A 33 5.53 11.68 -6.21
CA THR A 33 5.09 12.71 -5.25
C THR A 33 4.40 13.87 -5.99
N LEU A 34 4.88 14.26 -7.17
CA LEU A 34 4.24 15.29 -8.00
C LEU A 34 2.88 14.79 -8.54
N GLU A 35 2.80 13.55 -9.00
CA GLU A 35 1.52 12.94 -9.40
C GLU A 35 0.53 12.89 -8.23
N PHE A 36 1.00 12.51 -7.05
CA PHE A 36 0.19 12.50 -5.83
C PHE A 36 -0.29 13.93 -5.45
N ALA A 37 0.56 14.94 -5.55
CA ALA A 37 0.15 16.33 -5.36
C ALA A 37 -0.95 16.74 -6.36
N GLY A 38 -0.82 16.31 -7.63
CA GLY A 38 -1.86 16.47 -8.65
C GLY A 38 -3.17 15.78 -8.26
N LEU A 39 -3.11 14.60 -7.63
CA LEU A 39 -4.30 13.88 -7.14
C LEU A 39 -4.99 14.65 -6.01
N LEU A 40 -4.24 15.24 -5.08
CA LEU A 40 -4.82 16.06 -4.01
C LEU A 40 -5.54 17.31 -4.59
N VAL A 41 -4.98 17.93 -5.63
CA VAL A 41 -5.64 19.04 -6.34
C VAL A 41 -6.90 18.53 -7.07
N ALA A 42 -6.82 17.39 -7.76
CA ALA A 42 -7.96 16.78 -8.44
C ALA A 42 -9.08 16.35 -7.48
N ALA A 43 -8.77 16.08 -6.21
CA ALA A 43 -9.74 15.77 -5.16
C ALA A 43 -10.54 16.99 -4.66
N LEU A 44 -10.12 18.21 -4.99
CA LEU A 44 -10.86 19.42 -4.64
C LEU A 44 -12.23 19.47 -5.34
N PRO A 45 -13.29 20.01 -4.69
CA PRO A 45 -14.66 20.01 -5.24
C PRO A 45 -14.75 20.57 -6.67
N LYS A 46 -13.96 21.62 -6.98
CA LYS A 46 -13.92 22.28 -8.29
C LYS A 46 -13.48 21.34 -9.42
N TYR A 47 -12.54 20.43 -9.16
CA TYR A 47 -11.89 19.60 -10.17
C TYR A 47 -12.33 18.13 -10.13
N LYS A 48 -12.93 17.70 -9.01
CA LYS A 48 -13.23 16.29 -8.68
C LYS A 48 -14.02 15.57 -9.76
N LYS A 49 -15.09 16.19 -10.26
CA LYS A 49 -15.98 15.54 -11.23
C LYS A 49 -15.28 15.15 -12.54
N LYS A 50 -14.31 15.96 -12.99
CA LYS A 50 -13.64 15.80 -14.29
C LYS A 50 -12.29 15.08 -14.18
N TYR A 51 -11.51 15.39 -13.16
CA TYR A 51 -10.08 15.01 -13.13
C TYR A 51 -9.74 13.95 -12.09
N TYR A 52 -10.60 13.69 -11.09
CA TYR A 52 -10.25 12.83 -9.97
C TYR A 52 -9.96 11.38 -10.41
N VAL A 53 -10.83 10.75 -11.23
CA VAL A 53 -10.61 9.36 -11.67
C VAL A 53 -9.39 9.25 -12.58
N PRO A 54 -9.23 10.06 -13.65
CA PRO A 54 -8.05 9.99 -14.49
C PRO A 54 -6.73 10.15 -13.73
N VAL A 55 -6.63 11.17 -12.86
CA VAL A 55 -5.40 11.41 -12.09
C VAL A 55 -5.17 10.30 -11.05
N LYS A 56 -6.22 9.79 -10.42
CA LYS A 56 -6.14 8.66 -9.51
C LYS A 56 -5.61 7.42 -10.23
N MET A 57 -6.10 7.13 -11.43
CA MET A 57 -5.62 6.01 -12.24
C MET A 57 -4.18 6.21 -12.74
N MET A 58 -3.79 7.44 -13.03
CA MET A 58 -2.39 7.76 -13.34
C MET A 58 -1.47 7.33 -12.19
N CYS A 59 -1.75 7.76 -10.94
CA CYS A 59 -0.98 7.34 -9.77
C CYS A 59 -0.99 5.80 -9.61
N SER A 60 -2.13 5.14 -9.92
CA SER A 60 -2.26 3.68 -9.76
C SER A 60 -1.51 2.90 -10.83
N VAL A 61 -1.41 3.42 -12.05
CA VAL A 61 -0.54 2.84 -13.10
C VAL A 61 0.92 3.09 -12.74
N SER A 62 1.24 4.29 -12.25
CA SER A 62 2.61 4.66 -11.89
C SER A 62 3.20 3.76 -10.81
N PHE A 63 2.48 3.35 -9.77
CA PHE A 63 3.05 2.44 -8.78
C PHE A 63 3.36 1.05 -9.39
N VAL A 64 2.53 0.51 -10.31
CA VAL A 64 2.85 -0.75 -11.00
C VAL A 64 4.09 -0.60 -11.87
N VAL A 65 4.23 0.52 -12.57
CA VAL A 65 5.40 0.81 -13.41
C VAL A 65 6.66 0.99 -12.56
N ILE A 66 6.56 1.69 -11.43
CA ILE A 66 7.67 1.89 -10.48
C ILE A 66 8.14 0.54 -9.93
N ALA A 67 7.22 -0.34 -9.53
CA ALA A 67 7.53 -1.69 -9.08
C ALA A 67 8.30 -2.48 -10.15
N ALA A 68 7.87 -2.41 -11.43
CA ALA A 68 8.54 -3.06 -12.54
C ALA A 68 9.95 -2.48 -12.79
N ILE A 69 10.11 -1.15 -12.75
CA ILE A 69 11.42 -0.49 -12.90
C ILE A 69 12.36 -0.91 -11.75
N PHE A 70 11.87 -0.91 -10.50
CA PHE A 70 12.68 -1.33 -9.36
C PHE A 70 13.11 -2.80 -9.47
N ALA A 71 12.21 -3.68 -9.94
CA ALA A 71 12.54 -5.07 -10.19
C ALA A 71 13.62 -5.22 -11.28
N TYR A 72 13.51 -4.47 -12.38
CA TYR A 72 14.49 -4.47 -13.46
C TYR A 72 15.87 -3.99 -13.00
N VAL A 73 15.91 -2.84 -12.30
CA VAL A 73 17.17 -2.26 -11.82
C VAL A 73 17.84 -3.09 -10.73
N SER A 74 17.06 -3.78 -9.90
CA SER A 74 17.58 -4.61 -8.81
C SER A 74 17.86 -6.06 -9.20
N GLY A 75 17.22 -6.54 -10.29
CA GLY A 75 17.24 -7.96 -10.68
C GLY A 75 16.26 -8.85 -9.89
N HIS A 76 15.43 -8.26 -9.02
CA HIS A 76 14.50 -9.01 -8.14
C HIS A 76 13.13 -9.28 -8.81
N THR A 77 13.16 -9.79 -10.04
CA THR A 77 11.95 -10.03 -10.85
C THR A 77 10.98 -11.02 -10.20
N ARG A 78 11.48 -12.06 -9.52
CA ARG A 78 10.63 -13.04 -8.83
C ARG A 78 9.79 -12.38 -7.72
N TYR A 79 10.39 -11.53 -6.92
CA TYR A 79 9.68 -10.82 -5.86
C TYR A 79 8.63 -9.85 -6.43
N PHE A 80 8.97 -9.15 -7.51
CA PHE A 80 8.01 -8.32 -8.25
C PHE A 80 6.79 -9.11 -8.70
N PHE A 81 6.97 -10.26 -9.34
CA PHE A 81 5.83 -11.08 -9.79
C PHE A 81 4.93 -11.57 -8.64
N MET A 82 5.49 -11.76 -7.44
CA MET A 82 4.68 -12.05 -6.26
C MET A 82 3.79 -10.85 -5.85
N LEU A 83 4.28 -9.62 -6.00
CA LEU A 83 3.55 -8.41 -5.65
C LEU A 83 2.68 -7.87 -6.78
N LEU A 84 2.91 -8.28 -8.04
CA LEU A 84 2.20 -7.75 -9.21
C LEU A 84 0.68 -7.96 -9.12
N VAL A 85 0.25 -9.18 -8.77
CA VAL A 85 -1.19 -9.50 -8.69
C VAL A 85 -1.92 -8.62 -7.66
N PRO A 86 -1.46 -8.51 -6.39
CA PRO A 86 -2.09 -7.61 -5.44
C PRO A 86 -2.01 -6.13 -5.86
N LEU A 87 -0.93 -5.66 -6.51
CA LEU A 87 -0.85 -4.30 -7.04
C LEU A 87 -1.91 -4.04 -8.12
N LEU A 88 -2.15 -5.00 -9.01
CA LEU A 88 -3.21 -4.89 -10.02
C LEU A 88 -4.61 -4.86 -9.39
N PHE A 89 -4.86 -5.63 -8.34
CA PHE A 89 -6.10 -5.54 -7.57
C PHE A 89 -6.25 -4.18 -6.88
N CYS A 90 -5.18 -3.60 -6.36
CA CYS A 90 -5.18 -2.24 -5.82
C CYS A 90 -5.56 -1.21 -6.90
N ALA A 91 -4.94 -1.28 -8.08
CA ALA A 91 -5.26 -0.36 -9.19
C ALA A 91 -6.72 -0.49 -9.65
N ALA A 92 -7.24 -1.72 -9.76
CA ALA A 92 -8.64 -1.96 -10.06
C ALA A 92 -9.57 -1.44 -8.95
N GLY A 93 -9.21 -1.64 -7.68
CA GLY A 93 -9.91 -1.09 -6.52
C GLY A 93 -9.98 0.44 -6.57
N ASP A 94 -8.87 1.08 -6.93
CA ASP A 94 -8.78 2.54 -7.09
C ASP A 94 -9.75 3.08 -8.14
N LEU A 95 -9.89 2.38 -9.26
CA LEU A 95 -10.84 2.75 -10.31
C LEU A 95 -12.28 2.77 -9.77
N TYR A 96 -12.70 1.69 -9.11
CA TYR A 96 -14.07 1.60 -8.59
C TYR A 96 -14.33 2.56 -7.43
N MET A 97 -13.35 2.74 -6.54
CA MET A 97 -13.45 3.75 -5.48
C MET A 97 -13.45 5.17 -6.06
N GLY A 98 -12.72 5.41 -7.14
CA GLY A 98 -12.77 6.67 -7.89
C GLY A 98 -14.17 6.93 -8.45
N PHE A 99 -14.80 5.96 -9.09
CA PHE A 99 -16.18 6.07 -9.56
C PHE A 99 -17.18 6.30 -8.42
N TYR A 100 -16.98 5.63 -7.28
CA TYR A 100 -17.81 5.88 -6.10
C TYR A 100 -17.71 7.33 -5.63
N GLN A 101 -16.51 7.91 -5.62
CA GLN A 101 -16.29 9.30 -5.20
C GLN A 101 -16.97 10.33 -6.11
N ILE A 102 -17.27 9.98 -7.38
CA ILE A 102 -17.95 10.86 -8.33
C ILE A 102 -19.46 10.58 -8.36
N ALA A 103 -19.86 9.32 -8.48
CA ALA A 103 -21.23 8.91 -8.74
C ALA A 103 -22.02 8.51 -7.48
N SER A 104 -21.34 8.35 -6.32
CA SER A 104 -21.89 7.90 -5.03
C SER A 104 -22.72 6.60 -5.09
N LYS A 105 -22.52 5.77 -6.12
CA LYS A 105 -23.24 4.51 -6.29
C LYS A 105 -22.63 3.43 -5.38
N LYS A 106 -23.40 2.90 -4.42
CA LYS A 106 -22.97 1.86 -3.47
C LYS A 106 -22.34 0.63 -4.14
N LYS A 107 -22.77 0.27 -5.35
CA LYS A 107 -22.20 -0.82 -6.14
C LYS A 107 -20.70 -0.62 -6.37
N HIS A 108 -20.26 0.59 -6.73
CA HIS A 108 -18.86 0.87 -6.99
C HIS A 108 -18.02 0.74 -5.70
N MET A 109 -18.53 1.21 -4.57
CA MET A 109 -17.89 1.04 -3.27
C MET A 109 -17.70 -0.44 -2.94
N LEU A 110 -18.77 -1.26 -3.10
CA LEU A 110 -18.70 -2.68 -2.78
C LEU A 110 -17.69 -3.42 -3.66
N ILE A 111 -17.67 -3.16 -4.96
CA ILE A 111 -16.70 -3.75 -5.90
C ILE A 111 -15.27 -3.32 -5.51
N GLY A 112 -15.06 -2.03 -5.21
CA GLY A 112 -13.76 -1.52 -4.77
C GLY A 112 -13.28 -2.21 -3.49
N MET A 113 -14.16 -2.38 -2.49
CA MET A 113 -13.83 -3.09 -1.24
C MET A 113 -13.45 -4.57 -1.49
N ILE A 114 -14.17 -5.26 -2.39
CA ILE A 114 -13.82 -6.65 -2.74
C ILE A 114 -12.45 -6.72 -3.40
N LEU A 115 -12.15 -5.80 -4.33
CA LEU A 115 -10.86 -5.76 -5.01
C LEU A 115 -9.70 -5.49 -4.05
N PHE A 116 -9.87 -4.56 -3.09
CA PHE A 116 -8.89 -4.34 -2.04
C PHE A 116 -8.75 -5.54 -1.09
N LEU A 117 -9.85 -6.23 -0.75
CA LEU A 117 -9.77 -7.47 0.02
C LEU A 117 -8.92 -8.52 -0.72
N LEU A 118 -9.13 -8.71 -2.02
CA LEU A 118 -8.32 -9.60 -2.86
C LEU A 118 -6.85 -9.16 -2.91
N ALA A 119 -6.59 -7.84 -2.93
CA ALA A 119 -5.24 -7.30 -2.83
C ALA A 119 -4.57 -7.68 -1.50
N HIS A 120 -5.26 -7.52 -0.37
CA HIS A 120 -4.72 -7.91 0.95
C HIS A 120 -4.43 -9.41 1.03
N MET A 121 -5.33 -10.24 0.50
CA MET A 121 -5.10 -11.69 0.41
C MET A 121 -3.87 -11.99 -0.47
N GLY A 122 -3.73 -11.30 -1.60
CA GLY A 122 -2.58 -11.45 -2.49
C GLY A 122 -1.26 -11.03 -1.83
N PHE A 123 -1.22 -9.89 -1.14
CA PHE A 123 -0.06 -9.47 -0.35
C PHE A 123 0.27 -10.48 0.74
N LEU A 124 -0.73 -10.93 1.49
CA LEU A 124 -0.55 -11.91 2.55
C LEU A 124 0.06 -13.22 2.01
N ILE A 125 -0.46 -13.74 0.90
CA ILE A 125 0.10 -14.92 0.22
C ILE A 125 1.55 -14.66 -0.19
N SER A 126 1.85 -13.48 -0.74
CA SER A 126 3.20 -13.10 -1.14
C SER A 126 4.15 -13.07 0.05
N PHE A 127 3.72 -12.52 1.18
CA PHE A 127 4.53 -12.43 2.40
C PHE A 127 4.76 -13.81 3.04
N PHE A 128 3.78 -14.71 3.00
CA PHE A 128 3.95 -16.10 3.41
C PHE A 128 4.88 -16.90 2.50
N ARG A 129 4.96 -16.56 1.21
CA ARG A 129 5.95 -17.15 0.30
C ARG A 129 7.37 -16.67 0.56
N ILE A 130 7.55 -15.48 1.12
CA ILE A 130 8.84 -14.96 1.54
C ILE A 130 9.27 -15.60 2.85
N ASP A 131 8.38 -15.68 3.81
CA ASP A 131 8.62 -16.25 5.14
C ASP A 131 7.36 -16.99 5.61
N ALA A 132 7.41 -18.33 5.61
CA ALA A 132 6.30 -19.17 6.03
C ALA A 132 6.12 -19.25 7.56
N THR A 133 7.03 -18.64 8.35
CA THR A 133 6.97 -18.70 9.81
C THR A 133 5.70 -18.04 10.32
N VAL A 134 4.97 -18.74 11.16
CA VAL A 134 3.81 -18.20 11.88
C VAL A 134 4.20 -17.98 13.33
N THR A 135 3.99 -16.76 13.82
CA THR A 135 4.23 -16.39 15.20
C THR A 135 2.92 -16.08 15.91
N TRP A 136 2.92 -16.03 17.25
CA TRP A 136 1.76 -15.60 18.04
C TRP A 136 1.22 -14.22 17.61
N TRP A 137 2.09 -13.36 17.06
CA TRP A 137 1.77 -12.03 16.56
C TRP A 137 0.74 -12.07 15.43
N ASN A 138 0.80 -13.11 14.56
CA ASN A 138 -0.14 -13.28 13.46
C ASN A 138 -1.55 -13.67 13.91
N ILE A 139 -1.71 -14.12 15.14
CA ILE A 139 -3.01 -14.42 15.75
C ILE A 139 -3.46 -13.25 16.61
N PHE A 140 -2.58 -12.71 17.45
CA PHE A 140 -2.90 -11.65 18.41
C PHE A 140 -3.35 -10.36 17.73
N LEU A 141 -2.60 -9.87 16.74
CA LEU A 141 -2.90 -8.60 16.08
C LEU A 141 -4.26 -8.57 15.37
N PRO A 142 -4.69 -9.60 14.61
CA PRO A 142 -6.04 -9.66 14.05
C PRO A 142 -7.15 -9.67 15.11
N ILE A 143 -6.95 -10.36 16.20
CA ILE A 143 -7.93 -10.37 17.32
C ILE A 143 -8.09 -8.95 17.89
N VAL A 144 -6.96 -8.30 18.20
CA VAL A 144 -6.95 -6.91 18.70
C VAL A 144 -7.60 -5.96 17.69
N ALA A 145 -7.26 -6.09 16.40
CA ALA A 145 -7.80 -5.23 15.34
C ALA A 145 -9.33 -5.37 15.23
N VAL A 146 -9.88 -6.59 15.33
CA VAL A 146 -11.33 -6.83 15.33
C VAL A 146 -11.99 -6.25 16.56
N ILE A 147 -11.41 -6.42 17.75
CA ILE A 147 -11.91 -5.81 18.99
C ILE A 147 -11.94 -4.28 18.84
N VAL A 148 -10.85 -3.67 18.38
CA VAL A 148 -10.76 -2.22 18.14
C VAL A 148 -11.79 -1.77 17.10
N PHE A 149 -11.97 -2.53 16.00
CA PHE A 149 -12.99 -2.25 15.00
C PHE A 149 -14.40 -2.16 15.61
N PHE A 150 -14.81 -3.15 16.44
CA PHE A 150 -16.11 -3.12 17.09
C PHE A 150 -16.22 -2.02 18.15
N ALA A 151 -15.16 -1.76 18.90
CA ALA A 151 -15.11 -0.66 19.86
C ALA A 151 -15.28 0.70 19.15
N VAL A 152 -14.52 0.94 18.08
CA VAL A 152 -14.63 2.17 17.27
C VAL A 152 -16.00 2.29 16.63
N LYS A 153 -16.55 1.20 16.08
CA LYS A 153 -17.91 1.19 15.54
C LYS A 153 -18.94 1.64 16.57
N LYS A 154 -18.84 1.14 17.81
CA LYS A 154 -19.77 1.47 18.91
C LYS A 154 -19.57 2.92 19.38
N LEU A 155 -18.34 3.30 19.72
CA LEU A 155 -18.02 4.62 20.27
C LEU A 155 -18.26 5.76 19.27
N SER A 156 -17.96 5.54 18.00
CA SER A 156 -18.15 6.55 16.94
C SER A 156 -19.55 6.49 16.29
N HIS A 157 -20.44 5.64 16.79
CA HIS A 157 -21.80 5.45 16.26
C HIS A 157 -21.83 5.23 14.74
N LEU A 158 -20.95 4.34 14.21
CA LEU A 158 -20.84 4.09 12.79
C LEU A 158 -22.04 3.30 12.25
N HIS A 159 -22.70 3.84 11.23
CA HIS A 159 -23.89 3.27 10.63
C HIS A 159 -23.53 2.34 9.46
N MET A 160 -23.09 1.12 9.74
CA MET A 160 -22.62 0.16 8.74
C MET A 160 -23.69 -0.82 8.25
N GLY A 161 -24.73 -1.06 9.06
CA GLY A 161 -25.83 -1.99 8.73
C GLY A 161 -25.32 -3.39 8.32
N ARG A 162 -25.78 -3.87 7.18
CA ARG A 162 -25.38 -5.18 6.62
C ARG A 162 -23.90 -5.26 6.20
N LEU A 163 -23.19 -4.14 6.07
CA LEU A 163 -21.77 -4.10 5.74
C LEU A 163 -20.86 -4.39 6.94
N THR A 164 -21.40 -4.56 8.14
CA THR A 164 -20.60 -4.86 9.34
C THR A 164 -19.83 -6.18 9.21
N ILE A 165 -20.47 -7.25 8.71
CA ILE A 165 -19.83 -8.58 8.55
C ILE A 165 -18.73 -8.52 7.46
N PRO A 166 -18.99 -8.03 6.23
CA PRO A 166 -17.93 -7.86 5.24
C PRO A 166 -16.77 -7.00 5.73
N ALA A 167 -17.04 -5.92 6.46
CA ALA A 167 -15.99 -5.05 6.99
C ALA A 167 -15.16 -5.71 8.12
N SER A 168 -15.75 -6.57 8.94
CA SER A 168 -14.98 -7.33 9.94
C SER A 168 -14.09 -8.39 9.28
N ILE A 169 -14.57 -9.09 8.24
CA ILE A 169 -13.74 -10.00 7.44
C ILE A 169 -12.57 -9.25 6.79
N TYR A 170 -12.86 -8.10 6.20
CA TYR A 170 -11.85 -7.21 5.65
C TYR A 170 -10.78 -6.81 6.68
N CYS A 171 -11.22 -6.44 7.89
CA CYS A 171 -10.34 -6.08 9.00
C CYS A 171 -9.40 -7.23 9.39
N VAL A 172 -9.86 -8.49 9.36
CA VAL A 172 -9.03 -9.67 9.64
C VAL A 172 -7.90 -9.79 8.59
N PHE A 173 -8.22 -9.77 7.30
CA PHE A 173 -7.18 -9.91 6.26
C PHE A 173 -6.21 -8.74 6.23
N LEU A 174 -6.70 -7.51 6.43
CA LEU A 174 -5.89 -6.32 6.55
C LEU A 174 -4.90 -6.41 7.72
N SER A 175 -5.36 -6.86 8.89
CA SER A 175 -4.52 -7.00 10.07
C SER A 175 -3.57 -8.20 10.00
N LEU A 176 -3.94 -9.29 9.32
CA LEU A 176 -3.03 -10.39 8.99
C LEU A 176 -1.90 -9.91 8.06
N MET A 177 -2.21 -9.12 7.04
CA MET A 177 -1.21 -8.51 6.15
C MET A 177 -0.26 -7.61 6.94
N LEU A 178 -0.80 -6.74 7.81
CA LEU A 178 0.00 -5.89 8.71
C LEU A 178 0.90 -6.72 9.61
N SER A 179 0.34 -7.75 10.28
CA SER A 179 1.10 -8.58 11.22
C SER A 179 2.26 -9.30 10.52
N LYS A 180 2.04 -9.78 9.30
CA LYS A 180 3.06 -10.49 8.55
C LYS A 180 4.15 -9.57 8.03
N SER A 181 3.79 -8.38 7.52
CA SER A 181 4.78 -7.39 7.06
C SER A 181 5.64 -6.85 8.22
N THR A 182 5.04 -6.58 9.38
CA THR A 182 5.76 -6.12 10.56
C THR A 182 6.59 -7.23 11.23
N GLN A 183 6.11 -8.48 11.21
CA GLN A 183 6.89 -9.64 11.63
C GLN A 183 8.17 -9.74 10.81
N TYR A 184 8.07 -9.65 9.49
CA TYR A 184 9.24 -9.73 8.60
C TYR A 184 10.24 -8.60 8.90
N MET A 185 9.76 -7.40 9.17
CA MET A 185 10.60 -6.26 9.58
C MET A 185 11.39 -6.53 10.88
N VAL A 186 10.75 -7.21 11.83
CA VAL A 186 11.37 -7.51 13.14
C VAL A 186 12.34 -8.67 13.06
N LEU A 187 11.98 -9.76 12.37
CA LEU A 187 12.80 -10.98 12.29
C LEU A 187 14.01 -10.82 11.37
N TYR A 188 13.88 -10.01 10.32
CA TYR A 188 14.93 -9.83 9.29
C TYR A 188 15.25 -8.33 9.10
N PRO A 189 15.85 -7.67 10.10
CA PRO A 189 16.07 -6.22 10.03
C PRO A 189 16.96 -5.84 8.85
N GLY A 190 16.45 -4.94 8.00
CA GLY A 190 17.12 -4.46 6.80
C GLY A 190 16.29 -3.44 6.05
N LEU A 191 16.83 -2.88 4.95
CA LEU A 191 16.10 -1.86 4.17
C LEU A 191 14.83 -2.43 3.54
N ALA A 192 14.89 -3.62 2.94
CA ALA A 192 13.73 -4.23 2.29
C ALA A 192 12.59 -4.51 3.28
N SER A 193 12.93 -5.14 4.40
CA SER A 193 11.96 -5.49 5.45
C SER A 193 11.41 -4.25 6.15
N GLY A 194 12.24 -3.22 6.35
CA GLY A 194 11.81 -1.94 6.90
C GLY A 194 10.78 -1.25 6.00
N TRP A 195 11.02 -1.19 4.69
CA TRP A 195 10.06 -0.66 3.73
C TRP A 195 8.78 -1.51 3.64
N LEU A 196 8.92 -2.84 3.70
CA LEU A 196 7.77 -3.75 3.72
C LEU A 196 6.88 -3.53 4.94
N GLY A 197 7.47 -3.44 6.13
CA GLY A 197 6.74 -3.18 7.38
C GLY A 197 6.08 -1.80 7.38
N LEU A 198 6.81 -0.76 6.94
CA LEU A 198 6.27 0.59 6.78
C LEU A 198 5.08 0.62 5.82
N GLY A 199 5.20 -0.07 4.67
CA GLY A 199 4.11 -0.21 3.70
C GLY A 199 2.86 -0.82 4.32
N GLY A 200 3.01 -1.90 5.08
CA GLY A 200 1.91 -2.53 5.81
C GLY A 200 1.24 -1.61 6.83
N MET A 201 2.03 -0.87 7.61
CA MET A 201 1.50 0.10 8.59
C MET A 201 0.74 1.25 7.92
N LEU A 202 1.29 1.82 6.86
CA LEU A 202 0.66 2.92 6.12
C LEU A 202 -0.63 2.45 5.42
N PHE A 203 -0.60 1.26 4.81
CA PHE A 203 -1.77 0.68 4.16
C PHE A 203 -2.89 0.38 5.18
N PHE A 204 -2.54 -0.21 6.32
CA PHE A 204 -3.49 -0.43 7.41
C PHE A 204 -4.12 0.89 7.88
N THR A 205 -3.31 1.92 8.09
CA THR A 205 -3.79 3.25 8.51
C THR A 205 -4.74 3.84 7.47
N SER A 206 -4.42 3.71 6.18
CA SER A 206 -5.30 4.12 5.09
C SER A 206 -6.68 3.48 5.20
N ASP A 207 -6.72 2.17 5.28
CA ASP A 207 -7.99 1.44 5.25
C ASP A 207 -8.79 1.61 6.53
N PHE A 208 -8.11 1.81 7.66
CA PHE A 208 -8.77 2.21 8.89
C PHE A 208 -9.48 3.57 8.76
N THR A 209 -8.87 4.53 8.04
CA THR A 209 -9.53 5.82 7.77
C THR A 209 -10.72 5.72 6.83
N ILE A 210 -10.78 4.71 5.94
CA ILE A 210 -11.93 4.45 5.07
C ILE A 210 -13.20 4.22 5.87
N ILE A 211 -13.11 3.56 7.04
CA ILE A 211 -14.25 3.31 7.93
C ILE A 211 -14.92 4.64 8.29
N PHE A 212 -14.14 5.64 8.67
CA PHE A 212 -14.67 6.97 8.98
C PHE A 212 -15.19 7.69 7.73
N LEU A 213 -14.48 7.64 6.62
CA LEU A 213 -14.87 8.34 5.39
C LEU A 213 -16.26 7.95 4.88
N TYR A 214 -16.66 6.69 5.07
CA TYR A 214 -17.90 6.15 4.49
C TYR A 214 -19.01 5.89 5.49
N PHE A 215 -18.69 5.70 6.77
CA PHE A 215 -19.68 5.31 7.78
C PHE A 215 -19.86 6.32 8.92
N TYR A 216 -19.00 7.34 9.01
CA TYR A 216 -19.11 8.42 9.99
C TYR A 216 -19.79 9.66 9.40
N LYS A 217 -20.71 10.27 10.17
CA LYS A 217 -21.34 11.55 9.77
C LYS A 217 -20.50 12.73 10.24
N PHE A 218 -19.72 13.30 9.34
CA PHE A 218 -18.93 14.48 9.65
C PHE A 218 -19.82 15.71 9.80
N ARG A 219 -19.64 16.47 10.88
CA ARG A 219 -20.31 17.77 11.08
C ARG A 219 -19.78 18.85 10.13
N LYS A 220 -18.47 18.83 9.83
CA LYS A 220 -17.79 19.80 8.95
C LYS A 220 -17.21 19.08 7.73
N ALA A 221 -17.47 19.62 6.55
CA ALA A 221 -16.89 19.11 5.29
C ALA A 221 -15.35 19.15 5.28
N GLU A 222 -14.77 20.10 5.98
CA GLU A 222 -13.32 20.23 6.14
C GLU A 222 -12.69 19.01 6.81
N ASN A 223 -13.28 18.52 7.91
CA ASN A 223 -12.78 17.34 8.62
C ASN A 223 -12.84 16.10 7.73
N ARG A 224 -13.93 15.94 6.96
CA ARG A 224 -14.04 14.85 5.98
C ARG A 224 -12.93 14.93 4.92
N ARG A 225 -12.60 16.14 4.46
CA ARG A 225 -11.52 16.37 3.50
C ARG A 225 -10.15 16.03 4.09
N LYS A 226 -9.86 16.46 5.34
CA LYS A 226 -8.62 16.11 6.04
C LYS A 226 -8.43 14.60 6.13
N ILE A 227 -9.46 13.86 6.56
CA ILE A 227 -9.41 12.39 6.62
C ILE A 227 -9.21 11.78 5.23
N HIS A 228 -9.85 12.33 4.18
CA HIS A 228 -9.64 11.86 2.81
C HIS A 228 -8.20 12.08 2.32
N CYS A 229 -7.59 13.23 2.63
CA CYS A 229 -6.18 13.47 2.31
C CYS A 229 -5.25 12.50 3.07
N ILE A 230 -5.50 12.23 4.35
CA ILE A 230 -4.75 11.26 5.14
C ILE A 230 -4.88 9.86 4.53
N ASN A 231 -6.10 9.45 4.18
CA ASN A 231 -6.35 8.17 3.51
C ASN A 231 -5.56 8.04 2.21
N LEU A 232 -5.64 9.03 1.32
CA LEU A 232 -4.90 9.01 0.07
C LEU A 232 -3.38 8.97 0.31
N ALA A 233 -2.87 9.79 1.24
CA ALA A 233 -1.44 9.84 1.52
C ALA A 233 -0.93 8.51 2.08
N THR A 234 -1.57 7.97 3.10
CA THR A 234 -1.14 6.70 3.71
C THR A 234 -1.26 5.53 2.75
N TYR A 235 -2.28 5.52 1.87
CA TYR A 235 -2.44 4.51 0.84
C TYR A 235 -1.31 4.56 -0.20
N TYR A 236 -1.16 5.69 -0.90
CA TYR A 236 -0.21 5.79 -2.01
C TYR A 236 1.24 5.69 -1.55
N PHE A 237 1.60 6.25 -0.40
CA PHE A 237 2.94 6.08 0.17
C PHE A 237 3.14 4.69 0.77
N GLY A 238 2.07 4.01 1.22
CA GLY A 238 2.12 2.60 1.63
C GLY A 238 2.45 1.67 0.47
N ILE A 239 1.80 1.85 -0.69
CA ILE A 239 2.12 1.11 -1.91
C ILE A 239 3.55 1.43 -2.38
N LEU A 240 3.94 2.71 -2.41
CA LEU A 240 5.30 3.10 -2.77
C LEU A 240 6.36 2.44 -1.86
N ALA A 241 6.07 2.28 -0.57
CA ALA A 241 6.96 1.58 0.35
C ALA A 241 7.09 0.08 -0.01
N PHE A 242 6.00 -0.59 -0.43
CA PHE A 242 6.08 -1.95 -0.96
C PHE A 242 6.92 -2.00 -2.24
N ASP A 243 6.78 -1.03 -3.14
CA ASP A 243 7.59 -0.96 -4.37
C ASP A 243 9.08 -0.76 -4.05
N ILE A 244 9.41 0.14 -3.11
CA ILE A 244 10.80 0.37 -2.69
C ILE A 244 11.38 -0.90 -2.04
N SER A 245 10.58 -1.72 -1.35
CA SER A 245 11.06 -2.98 -0.80
C SER A 245 11.62 -3.91 -1.88
N ILE A 246 11.09 -3.87 -3.11
CA ILE A 246 11.58 -4.66 -4.26
C ILE A 246 13.03 -4.27 -4.60
N LEU A 247 13.34 -2.98 -4.54
CA LEU A 247 14.67 -2.48 -4.90
C LEU A 247 15.78 -3.02 -3.99
N TYR A 248 15.46 -3.23 -2.71
CA TYR A 248 16.40 -3.66 -1.67
C TYR A 248 16.26 -5.12 -1.26
N PHE A 249 15.34 -5.87 -1.88
CA PHE A 249 15.13 -7.27 -1.57
C PHE A 249 16.42 -8.06 -1.87
N ALA A 250 17.09 -8.54 -0.83
CA ALA A 250 18.21 -9.46 -1.01
C ALA A 250 17.61 -10.85 -1.20
N GLY A 251 17.68 -11.39 -2.41
CA GLY A 251 17.03 -12.65 -2.76
C GLY A 251 17.34 -13.77 -1.78
N MET A 252 16.30 -14.51 -1.42
CA MET A 252 16.42 -15.89 -0.93
C MET A 252 16.72 -16.82 -2.09
#